data_7c5603a896a5632d34101f7b30c20383
#
_entry.id   7c5603a896a5632d34101f7b30c20383
#
_cell.length_a   1.000
_cell.length_b   1.000
_cell.length_c   1.000
_cell.angle_alpha   90.00
_cell.angle_beta   90.00
_cell.angle_gamma   90.00
#
_symmetry.space_group_name_H-M   'P 1'
#
loop_
_entity.id
_entity.type
_entity.pdbx_description
1 polymer ?
#
loop_
_entity_poly.entity_id
_entity_poly.type
_entity_poly.pdbx_seq_one_letter_code
_entity_poly.pdbx_strand_id
1 'polypeptide(L)'
;KYFFVLFLALFESKRKNNLFFYKSKDIKLQIFRSLLSVIESGCFVLSFKYLSLANAHSIGSLAPVIVVALSAIILKEKVSAKTWIAIFIGFVGVLIILRPTSSIFDPKALLPLIAAFVLGLYQIITKKVSEHDANETSLFYTSIIGLIIMSLLASKFWTPIDGYSYAMFLGIG
;
A
#
# COMPACT_ATOMS: atom_id res chain seq x y z
N LYS A 1 -7.26 10.04 -2.88
CA LYS A 1 -6.43 9.39 -1.85
C LYS A 1 -5.31 10.32 -1.35
N TYR A 2 -4.30 10.67 -2.16
CA TYR A 2 -3.11 11.41 -1.68
C TYR A 2 -3.40 12.83 -1.19
N PHE A 3 -4.37 13.52 -1.78
CA PHE A 3 -4.83 14.84 -1.32
C PHE A 3 -5.40 14.77 0.10
N PHE A 4 -6.26 13.79 0.39
CA PHE A 4 -6.81 13.57 1.73
C PHE A 4 -5.74 13.18 2.75
N VAL A 5 -4.78 12.35 2.34
CA VAL A 5 -3.65 11.97 3.19
C VAL A 5 -2.79 13.21 3.53
N LEU A 6 -2.59 14.12 2.59
CA LEU A 6 -1.89 15.39 2.84
C LEU A 6 -2.65 16.25 3.86
N PHE A 7 -3.97 16.37 3.69
CA PHE A 7 -4.81 17.09 4.64
C PHE A 7 -4.71 16.50 6.05
N LEU A 8 -4.75 15.18 6.17
CA LEU A 8 -4.58 14.48 7.46
C LEU A 8 -3.19 14.72 8.05
N ALA A 9 -2.13 14.71 7.25
CA ALA A 9 -0.77 15.00 7.72
C ALA A 9 -0.66 16.40 8.32
N LEU A 10 -1.24 17.40 7.64
CA LEU A 10 -1.28 18.78 8.10
C LEU A 10 -2.13 18.94 9.37
N PHE A 11 -3.27 18.26 9.42
CA PHE A 11 -4.16 18.30 10.57
C PHE A 11 -3.50 17.67 11.81
N GLU A 12 -2.88 16.48 11.67
CA GLU A 12 -2.15 15.85 12.77
C GLU A 12 -0.95 16.67 13.23
N SER A 13 -0.20 17.25 12.30
CA SER A 13 0.91 18.14 12.59
C SER A 13 0.46 19.35 13.45
N LYS A 14 -0.64 19.98 13.04
CA LYS A 14 -1.24 21.09 13.80
C LYS A 14 -1.73 20.66 15.18
N ARG A 15 -2.39 19.50 15.28
CA ARG A 15 -2.90 18.97 16.55
C ARG A 15 -1.78 18.67 17.55
N LYS A 16 -0.65 18.16 17.05
CA LYS A 16 0.52 17.82 17.88
C LYS A 16 1.50 18.98 18.07
N ASN A 17 1.19 20.15 17.51
CA ASN A 17 2.06 21.34 17.51
C ASN A 17 3.48 21.05 16.97
N ASN A 18 3.59 20.12 16.02
CA ASN A 18 4.84 19.71 15.40
C ASN A 18 5.10 20.55 14.14
N LEU A 19 5.76 21.70 14.30
CA LEU A 19 6.09 22.61 13.20
C LEU A 19 7.13 22.04 12.22
N PHE A 20 7.88 21.03 12.63
CA PHE A 20 8.98 20.44 11.85
C PHE A 20 8.64 19.08 11.28
N PHE A 21 7.37 18.75 11.11
CA PHE A 21 6.89 17.48 10.58
C PHE A 21 7.45 17.11 9.19
N TYR A 22 7.97 18.06 8.44
CA TYR A 22 8.65 17.85 7.15
C TYR A 22 10.11 17.38 7.30
N LYS A 23 10.69 17.46 8.50
CA LYS A 23 12.07 17.02 8.75
C LYS A 23 12.06 15.53 9.08
N SER A 24 12.75 14.74 8.24
CA SER A 24 13.00 13.32 8.47
C SER A 24 14.47 13.10 8.79
N LYS A 25 14.76 12.11 9.63
CA LYS A 25 16.13 11.65 9.90
C LYS A 25 16.71 10.89 8.70
N ASP A 26 15.86 10.19 7.94
CA ASP A 26 16.27 9.44 6.75
C ASP A 26 15.33 9.70 5.56
N ILE A 27 15.58 10.83 4.89
CA ILE A 27 14.80 11.26 3.72
C ILE A 27 14.84 10.21 2.60
N LYS A 28 15.97 9.52 2.40
CA LYS A 28 16.09 8.51 1.35
C LYS A 28 15.14 7.34 1.59
N LEU A 29 15.04 6.91 2.85
CA LEU A 29 14.14 5.83 3.24
C LEU A 29 12.68 6.25 3.12
N GLN A 30 12.33 7.50 3.45
CA GLN A 30 10.99 8.07 3.27
C GLN A 30 10.58 8.13 1.79
N ILE A 31 11.49 8.58 0.91
CA ILE A 31 11.25 8.62 -0.53
C ILE A 31 11.04 7.19 -1.06
N PHE A 32 11.94 6.28 -0.73
CA PHE A 32 11.85 4.88 -1.16
C PHE A 32 10.54 4.22 -0.72
N ARG A 33 10.16 4.40 0.54
CA ARG A 33 8.89 3.92 1.08
C ARG A 33 7.69 4.48 0.32
N SER A 34 7.71 5.78 0.04
CA SER A 34 6.62 6.44 -0.67
C SER A 34 6.50 5.97 -2.12
N LEU A 35 7.63 5.72 -2.79
CA LEU A 35 7.65 5.11 -4.12
C LEU A 35 7.05 3.69 -4.10
N LEU A 36 7.40 2.88 -3.11
CA LEU A 36 6.81 1.54 -2.95
C LEU A 36 5.28 1.62 -2.81
N SER A 37 4.76 2.58 -2.06
CA SER A 37 3.30 2.77 -1.92
C SER A 37 2.63 3.11 -3.24
N VAL A 38 3.26 3.90 -4.09
CA VAL A 38 2.73 4.24 -5.43
C VAL A 38 2.79 3.03 -6.36
N ILE A 39 3.91 2.30 -6.37
CA ILE A 39 4.09 1.09 -7.19
C ILE A 39 3.08 0.02 -6.79
N GLU A 40 2.94 -0.23 -5.49
CA GLU A 40 1.96 -1.19 -4.95
C GLU A 40 0.55 -0.86 -5.44
N SER A 41 0.09 0.37 -5.20
CA SER A 41 -1.25 0.81 -5.62
C SER A 41 -1.41 0.72 -7.15
N GLY A 42 -0.39 1.08 -7.92
CA GLY A 42 -0.40 0.99 -9.39
C GLY A 42 -0.52 -0.46 -9.87
N CYS A 43 0.31 -1.37 -9.36
CA CYS A 43 0.27 -2.79 -9.72
C CYS A 43 -1.08 -3.42 -9.34
N PHE A 44 -1.61 -3.07 -8.17
CA PHE A 44 -2.88 -3.62 -7.71
C PHE A 44 -4.06 -3.14 -8.56
N VAL A 45 -4.13 -1.85 -8.88
CA VAL A 45 -5.17 -1.28 -9.76
C VAL A 45 -5.06 -1.86 -11.17
N LEU A 46 -3.85 -1.98 -11.72
CA LEU A 46 -3.64 -2.60 -13.04
C LEU A 46 -4.09 -4.06 -13.07
N SER A 47 -4.04 -4.78 -11.96
CA SER A 47 -4.50 -6.17 -11.91
C SER A 47 -6.00 -6.30 -12.21
N PHE A 48 -6.82 -5.30 -11.89
CA PHE A 48 -8.25 -5.29 -12.19
C PHE A 48 -8.58 -5.21 -13.69
N LYS A 49 -7.62 -4.81 -14.51
CA LYS A 49 -7.78 -4.84 -15.97
C LYS A 49 -7.79 -6.28 -16.50
N TYR A 50 -7.17 -7.20 -15.81
CA TYR A 50 -6.93 -8.57 -16.27
C TYR A 50 -7.61 -9.64 -15.42
N LEU A 51 -7.88 -9.35 -14.16
CA LEU A 51 -8.44 -10.27 -13.20
C LEU A 51 -9.73 -9.69 -12.60
N SER A 52 -10.64 -10.58 -12.20
CA SER A 52 -11.78 -10.17 -11.40
C SER A 52 -11.32 -9.60 -10.05
N LEU A 53 -12.12 -8.73 -9.46
CA LEU A 53 -11.86 -8.14 -8.15
C LEU A 53 -11.60 -9.22 -7.08
N ALA A 54 -12.40 -10.29 -7.10
CA ALA A 54 -12.26 -11.41 -6.17
C ALA A 54 -10.92 -12.12 -6.31
N ASN A 55 -10.46 -12.38 -7.55
CA ASN A 55 -9.20 -13.07 -7.80
C ASN A 55 -8.00 -12.21 -7.42
N ALA A 56 -8.03 -10.91 -7.74
CA ALA A 56 -6.96 -9.98 -7.36
C ALA A 56 -6.84 -9.87 -5.83
N HIS A 57 -7.96 -9.76 -5.12
CA HIS A 57 -7.97 -9.74 -3.66
C HIS A 57 -7.55 -11.07 -3.02
N SER A 58 -7.88 -12.21 -3.63
CA SER A 58 -7.42 -13.52 -3.15
C SER A 58 -5.90 -13.61 -3.17
N ILE A 59 -5.27 -13.15 -4.25
CA ILE A 59 -3.81 -13.11 -4.36
C ILE A 59 -3.23 -12.06 -3.40
N GLY A 60 -3.85 -10.88 -3.31
CA GLY A 60 -3.45 -9.82 -2.39
C GLY A 60 -3.49 -10.25 -0.91
N SER A 61 -4.35 -11.22 -0.56
CA SER A 61 -4.42 -11.78 0.79
C SER A 61 -3.18 -12.57 1.22
N LEU A 62 -2.24 -12.83 0.31
CA LEU A 62 -0.89 -13.32 0.64
C LEU A 62 -0.01 -12.25 1.32
N ALA A 63 -0.38 -10.97 1.25
CA ALA A 63 0.42 -9.90 1.83
C ALA A 63 0.81 -10.11 3.30
N PRO A 64 -0.07 -10.53 4.22
CA PRO A 64 0.33 -10.80 5.61
C PRO A 64 1.40 -11.89 5.74
N VAL A 65 1.33 -12.93 4.92
CA VAL A 65 2.34 -14.00 4.89
C VAL A 65 3.68 -13.44 4.44
N ILE A 66 3.68 -12.65 3.37
CA ILE A 66 4.87 -12.00 2.82
C ILE A 66 5.47 -11.03 3.83
N VAL A 67 4.66 -10.20 4.51
CA VAL A 67 5.11 -9.27 5.55
C VAL A 67 5.84 -10.00 6.66
N VAL A 68 5.27 -11.10 7.18
CA VAL A 68 5.90 -11.88 8.25
C VAL A 68 7.19 -12.55 7.79
N ALA A 69 7.20 -13.12 6.58
CA ALA A 69 8.40 -13.72 6.01
C ALA A 69 9.52 -12.68 5.84
N LEU A 70 9.20 -11.51 5.28
CA LEU A 70 10.15 -10.42 5.14
C LEU A 70 10.61 -9.84 6.48
N SER A 71 9.72 -9.75 7.47
CA SER A 71 10.06 -9.31 8.83
C SER A 71 11.10 -10.25 9.46
N ALA A 72 10.88 -11.55 9.35
CA ALA A 72 11.84 -12.54 9.84
C ALA A 72 13.22 -12.44 9.18
N ILE A 73 13.26 -12.19 7.86
CA ILE A 73 14.50 -12.15 7.08
C ILE A 73 15.21 -10.79 7.24
N ILE A 74 14.49 -9.69 7.03
CA ILE A 74 15.08 -8.35 6.96
C ILE A 74 15.31 -7.75 8.34
N LEU A 75 14.31 -7.87 9.23
CA LEU A 75 14.41 -7.33 10.59
C LEU A 75 15.01 -8.34 11.58
N LYS A 76 15.24 -9.59 11.13
CA LYS A 76 15.74 -10.70 11.95
C LYS A 76 14.87 -10.94 13.20
N GLU A 77 13.58 -10.72 13.07
CA GLU A 77 12.61 -10.93 14.13
C GLU A 77 12.31 -12.42 14.31
N LYS A 78 12.23 -12.85 15.57
CA LYS A 78 11.79 -14.21 15.89
C LYS A 78 10.27 -14.29 15.77
N VAL A 79 9.78 -14.85 14.68
CA VAL A 79 8.34 -15.06 14.48
C VAL A 79 7.93 -16.35 15.19
N SER A 80 6.93 -16.27 16.07
CA SER A 80 6.45 -17.43 16.81
C SER A 80 5.68 -18.39 15.89
N ALA A 81 5.72 -19.68 16.20
CA ALA A 81 4.91 -20.69 15.50
C ALA A 81 3.40 -20.37 15.57
N LYS A 82 2.95 -19.78 16.68
CA LYS A 82 1.55 -19.34 16.83
C LYS A 82 1.17 -18.29 15.81
N THR A 83 2.06 -17.35 15.50
CA THR A 83 1.85 -16.30 14.48
C THR A 83 1.72 -16.95 13.09
N TRP A 84 2.57 -17.90 12.74
CA TRP A 84 2.48 -18.64 11.49
C TRP A 84 1.16 -19.40 11.34
N ILE A 85 0.73 -20.10 12.41
CA ILE A 85 -0.55 -20.80 12.42
C ILE A 85 -1.71 -19.82 12.23
N ALA A 86 -1.73 -18.70 12.95
CA ALA A 86 -2.78 -17.69 12.85
C ALA A 86 -2.88 -17.11 11.42
N ILE A 87 -1.74 -16.80 10.78
CA ILE A 87 -1.70 -16.30 9.40
C ILE A 87 -2.22 -17.38 8.44
N PHE A 88 -1.81 -18.62 8.62
CA PHE A 88 -2.27 -19.72 7.77
C PHE A 88 -3.78 -19.92 7.87
N ILE A 89 -4.33 -19.92 9.08
CA ILE A 89 -5.79 -20.03 9.31
C ILE A 89 -6.52 -18.85 8.64
N GLY A 90 -6.03 -17.62 8.85
CA GLY A 90 -6.60 -16.44 8.22
C GLY A 90 -6.57 -16.51 6.69
N PHE A 91 -5.46 -16.95 6.12
CA PHE A 91 -5.30 -17.13 4.68
C PHE A 91 -6.30 -18.17 4.12
N VAL A 92 -6.41 -19.33 4.78
CA VAL A 92 -7.40 -20.36 4.39
C VAL A 92 -8.83 -19.78 4.45
N GLY A 93 -9.16 -19.02 5.50
CA GLY A 93 -10.46 -18.35 5.62
C GLY A 93 -10.75 -17.42 4.43
N VAL A 94 -9.77 -16.62 4.02
CA VAL A 94 -9.90 -15.74 2.84
C VAL A 94 -10.12 -16.55 1.57
N LEU A 95 -9.39 -17.64 1.35
CA LEU A 95 -9.57 -18.51 0.19
C LEU A 95 -10.98 -19.12 0.13
N ILE A 96 -11.52 -19.54 1.27
CA ILE A 96 -12.89 -20.10 1.35
C ILE A 96 -13.94 -19.05 0.94
N ILE A 97 -13.79 -17.80 1.43
CA ILE A 97 -14.74 -16.72 1.16
C ILE A 97 -14.66 -16.28 -0.31
N LEU A 98 -13.47 -16.06 -0.82
CA LEU A 98 -13.26 -15.49 -2.16
C LEU A 98 -13.43 -16.52 -3.28
N ARG A 99 -13.36 -17.82 -2.97
CA ARG A 99 -13.51 -18.91 -3.95
C ARG A 99 -12.73 -18.67 -5.24
N PRO A 100 -11.40 -18.57 -5.16
CA PRO A 100 -10.58 -18.23 -6.30
C PRO A 100 -10.79 -19.22 -7.45
N THR A 101 -10.89 -18.69 -8.66
CA THR A 101 -11.05 -19.50 -9.89
C THR A 101 -9.70 -19.89 -10.48
N SER A 102 -9.71 -20.75 -11.50
CA SER A 102 -8.50 -21.20 -12.21
C SER A 102 -7.65 -20.06 -12.81
N SER A 103 -8.22 -18.86 -12.95
CA SER A 103 -7.49 -17.66 -13.43
C SER A 103 -6.38 -17.18 -12.49
N ILE A 104 -6.27 -17.71 -11.27
CA ILE A 104 -5.12 -17.49 -10.38
C ILE A 104 -3.81 -18.03 -10.98
N PHE A 105 -3.89 -19.06 -11.82
CA PHE A 105 -2.73 -19.62 -12.51
C PHE A 105 -2.39 -18.89 -13.84
N ASP A 106 -3.15 -17.83 -14.19
CA ASP A 106 -2.81 -16.97 -15.31
C ASP A 106 -1.53 -16.17 -15.01
N PRO A 107 -0.59 -16.03 -15.94
CA PRO A 107 0.59 -15.16 -15.79
C PRO A 107 0.24 -13.72 -15.34
N LYS A 108 -0.97 -13.26 -15.62
CA LYS A 108 -1.48 -11.96 -15.17
C LYS A 108 -1.67 -11.87 -13.65
N ALA A 109 -1.78 -13.01 -12.95
CA ALA A 109 -1.80 -13.10 -11.49
C ALA A 109 -0.48 -12.64 -10.84
N LEU A 110 0.59 -12.50 -11.63
CA LEU A 110 1.85 -11.95 -11.18
C LEU A 110 1.70 -10.48 -10.72
N LEU A 111 0.79 -9.70 -11.31
CA LEU A 111 0.58 -8.29 -10.94
C LEU A 111 0.14 -8.11 -9.48
N PRO A 112 -0.95 -8.73 -9.00
CA PRO A 112 -1.32 -8.60 -7.59
C PRO A 112 -0.34 -9.31 -6.64
N LEU A 113 0.41 -10.31 -7.11
CA LEU A 113 1.48 -10.94 -6.33
C LEU A 113 2.66 -9.97 -6.11
N ILE A 114 3.07 -9.26 -7.17
CA ILE A 114 4.07 -8.19 -7.07
C ILE A 114 3.55 -7.09 -6.14
N ALA A 115 2.30 -6.67 -6.27
CA ALA A 115 1.70 -5.68 -5.38
C ALA A 115 1.76 -6.13 -3.92
N ALA A 116 1.41 -7.38 -3.61
CA ALA A 116 1.49 -7.94 -2.27
C ALA A 116 2.93 -7.98 -1.72
N PHE A 117 3.91 -8.31 -2.58
CA PHE A 117 5.33 -8.29 -2.20
C PHE A 117 5.82 -6.87 -1.93
N VAL A 118 5.49 -5.92 -2.80
CA VAL A 118 5.85 -4.50 -2.64
C VAL A 118 5.18 -3.91 -1.39
N LEU A 119 3.92 -4.30 -1.10
CA LEU A 119 3.24 -3.95 0.14
C LEU A 119 3.99 -4.49 1.36
N GLY A 120 4.49 -5.73 1.30
CA GLY A 120 5.31 -6.31 2.35
C GLY A 120 6.58 -5.48 2.61
N LEU A 121 7.31 -5.12 1.56
CA LEU A 121 8.48 -4.25 1.67
C LEU A 121 8.13 -2.86 2.23
N TYR A 122 7.05 -2.27 1.75
CA TYR A 122 6.54 -0.99 2.26
C TYR A 122 6.27 -1.04 3.78
N GLN A 123 5.64 -2.12 4.26
CA GLN A 123 5.35 -2.31 5.68
C GLN A 123 6.63 -2.43 6.53
N ILE A 124 7.61 -3.20 6.06
CA ILE A 124 8.90 -3.37 6.74
C ILE A 124 9.66 -2.03 6.83
N ILE A 125 9.71 -1.30 5.73
CA ILE A 125 10.39 0.00 5.71
C ILE A 125 9.63 1.02 6.55
N THR A 126 8.30 0.99 6.54
CA THR A 126 7.47 1.84 7.40
C THR A 126 7.78 1.58 8.87
N LYS A 127 7.90 0.32 9.28
CA LYS A 127 8.28 -0.03 10.64
C LYS A 127 9.65 0.55 11.00
N LYS A 128 10.65 0.38 10.15
CA LYS A 128 12.00 0.90 10.37
C LYS A 128 12.04 2.44 10.47
N VAL A 129 11.27 3.12 9.62
CA VAL A 129 11.18 4.59 9.63
C VAL A 129 10.47 5.10 10.88
N SER A 130 9.42 4.40 11.33
CA SER A 130 8.63 4.80 12.50
C SER A 130 9.41 4.75 13.82
N GLU A 131 10.58 4.13 13.85
CA GLU A 131 11.48 4.16 15.02
C GLU A 131 12.12 5.55 15.23
N HIS A 132 12.19 6.37 14.17
CA HIS A 132 12.93 7.63 14.17
C HIS A 132 12.13 8.84 13.72
N ASP A 133 11.12 8.63 12.89
CA ASP A 133 10.28 9.67 12.31
C ASP A 133 8.84 9.57 12.82
N ALA A 134 8.20 10.72 12.96
CA ALA A 134 6.79 10.79 13.35
C ALA A 134 5.86 10.34 12.20
N ASN A 135 4.66 9.86 12.55
CA ASN A 135 3.68 9.43 11.57
C ASN A 135 3.29 10.53 10.59
N GLU A 136 3.14 11.76 11.05
CA GLU A 136 2.81 12.92 10.23
C GLU A 136 3.89 13.19 9.17
N THR A 137 5.17 12.97 9.51
CA THR A 137 6.29 13.05 8.55
C THR A 137 6.11 11.99 7.46
N SER A 138 5.80 10.78 7.85
CA SER A 138 5.58 9.66 6.92
C SER A 138 4.38 9.89 6.01
N LEU A 139 3.27 10.41 6.52
CA LEU A 139 2.09 10.77 5.75
C LEU A 139 2.40 11.90 4.77
N PHE A 140 3.15 12.92 5.19
CA PHE A 140 3.55 14.05 4.37
C PHE A 140 4.37 13.62 3.14
N TYR A 141 5.43 12.83 3.34
CA TYR A 141 6.26 12.34 2.22
C TYR A 141 5.47 11.46 1.26
N THR A 142 4.64 10.56 1.78
CA THR A 142 3.79 9.68 0.94
C THR A 142 2.80 10.50 0.11
N SER A 143 2.21 11.53 0.71
CA SER A 143 1.24 12.40 0.03
C SER A 143 1.89 13.20 -1.08
N ILE A 144 3.01 13.86 -0.82
CA ILE A 144 3.68 14.71 -1.81
C ILE A 144 4.18 13.86 -2.97
N ILE A 145 4.90 12.79 -2.70
CA ILE A 145 5.44 11.92 -3.75
C ILE A 145 4.31 11.28 -4.55
N GLY A 146 3.26 10.81 -3.86
CA GLY A 146 2.09 10.25 -4.51
C GLY A 146 1.34 11.27 -5.37
N LEU A 147 1.16 12.51 -4.90
CA LEU A 147 0.55 13.59 -5.68
C LEU A 147 1.37 13.92 -6.93
N ILE A 148 2.68 14.08 -6.80
CA ILE A 148 3.56 14.39 -7.94
C ILE A 148 3.47 13.30 -9.00
N ILE A 149 3.68 12.03 -8.61
CA ILE A 149 3.70 10.92 -9.56
C ILE A 149 2.33 10.72 -10.20
N MET A 150 1.25 10.74 -9.40
CA MET A 150 -0.09 10.54 -9.94
C MET A 150 -0.57 11.73 -10.79
N SER A 151 -0.17 12.95 -10.49
CA SER A 151 -0.46 14.12 -11.34
C SER A 151 0.26 14.01 -12.68
N LEU A 152 1.52 13.59 -12.69
CA LEU A 152 2.28 13.36 -13.92
C LEU A 152 1.67 12.22 -14.76
N LEU A 153 1.24 11.13 -14.13
CA LEU A 153 0.57 10.04 -14.84
C LEU A 153 -0.81 10.47 -15.36
N ALA A 154 -1.58 11.18 -14.54
CA ALA A 154 -2.89 11.67 -14.93
C ALA A 154 -2.81 12.63 -16.13
N SER A 155 -1.83 13.51 -16.18
CA SER A 155 -1.66 14.45 -17.33
C SER A 155 -1.44 13.70 -18.64
N LYS A 156 -0.83 12.52 -18.61
CA LYS A 156 -0.51 11.72 -19.80
C LYS A 156 -1.64 10.76 -20.23
N PHE A 157 -2.42 10.28 -19.24
CA PHE A 157 -3.46 9.27 -19.45
C PHE A 157 -4.86 9.78 -19.11
N TRP A 158 -5.06 11.10 -19.17
CA TRP A 158 -6.32 11.71 -18.82
C TRP A 158 -7.42 11.30 -19.80
N THR A 159 -8.46 10.68 -19.27
CA THR A 159 -9.72 10.47 -19.97
C THR A 159 -10.80 11.32 -19.31
N PRO A 160 -11.62 12.08 -20.06
CA PRO A 160 -12.71 12.85 -19.48
C PRO A 160 -13.69 11.91 -18.76
N ILE A 161 -14.05 12.24 -17.55
CA ILE A 161 -14.93 11.45 -16.70
C ILE A 161 -16.24 12.22 -16.53
N ASP A 162 -17.37 11.52 -16.52
CA ASP A 162 -18.69 12.12 -16.30
C ASP A 162 -18.81 12.73 -14.89
N GLY A 163 -19.62 13.78 -14.76
CA GLY A 163 -19.79 14.50 -13.49
C GLY A 163 -20.26 13.60 -12.34
N TYR A 164 -21.06 12.58 -12.64
CA TYR A 164 -21.49 11.57 -11.66
C TYR A 164 -20.31 10.76 -11.09
N SER A 165 -19.37 10.36 -11.96
CA SER A 165 -18.16 9.65 -11.56
C SER A 165 -17.24 10.53 -10.68
N TYR A 166 -17.18 11.84 -10.94
CA TYR A 166 -16.44 12.77 -10.07
C TYR A 166 -17.03 12.81 -8.65
N ALA A 167 -18.36 12.87 -8.52
CA ALA A 167 -19.01 12.86 -7.20
C ALA A 167 -18.74 11.54 -6.44
N MET A 168 -18.77 10.40 -7.13
CA MET A 168 -18.41 9.11 -6.54
C MET A 168 -16.95 9.07 -6.08
N PHE A 169 -16.00 9.55 -6.89
CA PHE A 169 -14.59 9.56 -6.50
C PHE A 169 -14.32 10.46 -5.28
N LEU A 170 -15.01 11.58 -5.14
CA LEU A 170 -14.94 12.42 -3.95
C LEU A 170 -15.48 11.72 -2.69
N GLY A 171 -16.46 10.84 -2.85
CA GLY A 171 -17.02 10.06 -1.72
C GLY A 171 -16.15 8.87 -1.27
N ILE A 172 -15.25 8.38 -2.14
CA ILE A 172 -14.38 7.22 -1.86
C ILE A 172 -12.99 7.65 -1.36
N GLY A 173 -12.55 8.87 -1.68
CA GLY A 173 -11.24 9.42 -1.33
C GLY A 173 -11.10 9.89 0.08
#